data_c9a33318bc3bf79c4c195fa7a4836935
#
_entry.id   c9a33318bc3bf79c4c195fa7a4836935
#
_cell.length_a   1.000
_cell.length_b   1.000
_cell.length_c   1.000
_cell.angle_alpha   90.00
_cell.angle_beta   90.00
_cell.angle_gamma   90.00
#
_symmetry.space_group_name_H-M   'P 1'
#
loop_
_entity.id
_entity.type
_entity.pdbx_description
1 polymer ?
#
loop_
_entity_poly.entity_id
_entity_poly.type
_entity_poly.pdbx_seq_one_letter_code
_entity_poly.pdbx_strand_id
1 'polypeptide(L)'
;AELAKRINDCKPKLIVSASCGHEPNRLVHYKPLLDQAIQQSKYKPSKCIIYQRDAAKADLLGGRDIEWYEALASATPANPVALSANDPLYILYTSGTTGQPKGVVRDNGGHAVALCWSMSNIYDVNPGEVFWAASDIGWVVGHSYIVYAPLFAGCTSISVSYTHLRAHE
;
A
#
# COMPACT_ATOMS: atom_id res chain seq x y z
N ALA A 1 8.93 15.36 -5.79
CA ALA A 1 7.86 16.36 -5.64
C ALA A 1 6.50 15.75 -5.24
N GLU A 2 5.98 14.72 -5.94
CA GLU A 2 4.64 14.16 -5.69
C GLU A 2 4.51 13.47 -4.32
N LEU A 3 5.50 12.68 -3.90
CA LEU A 3 5.49 12.05 -2.59
C LEU A 3 5.51 13.10 -1.45
N ALA A 4 6.25 14.20 -1.62
CA ALA A 4 6.27 15.30 -0.65
C ALA A 4 4.90 15.97 -0.48
N LYS A 5 4.13 16.12 -1.57
CA LYS A 5 2.76 16.64 -1.50
C LYS A 5 1.84 15.71 -0.68
N ARG A 6 1.92 14.41 -0.92
CA ARG A 6 1.15 13.40 -0.17
C ARG A 6 1.52 13.39 1.30
N ILE A 7 2.81 13.46 1.63
CA ILE A 7 3.28 13.57 3.03
C ILE A 7 2.72 14.83 3.71
N ASN A 8 2.69 15.96 3.01
CA ASN A 8 2.13 17.20 3.55
C ASN A 8 0.62 17.13 3.77
N ASP A 9 -0.09 16.43 2.91
CA ASP A 9 -1.54 16.28 2.95
C ASP A 9 -1.97 15.32 4.06
N CYS A 10 -1.49 14.07 4.04
CA CYS A 10 -1.91 13.05 4.99
C CYS A 10 -1.18 13.11 6.34
N LYS A 11 -0.07 13.84 6.45
CA LYS A 11 0.73 14.02 7.67
C LYS A 11 0.97 12.70 8.43
N PRO A 12 1.60 11.71 7.79
CA PRO A 12 1.73 10.36 8.37
C PRO A 12 2.63 10.38 9.60
N LYS A 13 2.21 9.74 10.67
CA LYS A 13 3.05 9.55 11.87
C LYS A 13 4.24 8.64 11.57
N LEU A 14 3.99 7.61 10.76
CA LEU A 14 4.94 6.58 10.36
C LEU A 14 4.87 6.37 8.86
N ILE A 15 6.02 6.16 8.21
CA ILE A 15 6.11 5.71 6.82
C ILE A 15 6.73 4.31 6.80
N VAL A 16 6.10 3.38 6.10
CA VAL A 16 6.66 2.07 5.80
C VAL A 16 7.09 2.03 4.35
N SER A 17 8.32 1.60 4.10
CA SER A 17 8.89 1.51 2.76
C SER A 17 9.85 0.33 2.64
N ALA A 18 10.32 0.04 1.44
CA ALA A 18 11.42 -0.88 1.21
C ALA A 18 12.67 -0.13 0.75
N SER A 19 13.83 -0.79 0.86
CA SER A 19 15.11 -0.23 0.39
C SER A 19 15.11 -0.03 -1.13
N CYS A 20 14.53 -0.98 -1.87
CA CYS A 20 14.45 -0.94 -3.33
C CYS A 20 13.23 -1.67 -3.87
N GLY A 21 12.93 -1.49 -5.15
CA GLY A 21 11.96 -2.24 -5.93
C GLY A 21 12.57 -2.73 -7.24
N HIS A 22 12.04 -3.83 -7.75
CA HIS A 22 12.40 -4.37 -9.07
C HIS A 22 11.43 -3.83 -10.11
N GLU A 23 11.96 -3.25 -11.16
CA GLU A 23 11.27 -3.03 -12.44
C GLU A 23 11.89 -3.96 -13.50
N PRO A 24 11.25 -4.20 -14.64
CA PRO A 24 11.69 -5.21 -15.60
C PRO A 24 13.16 -5.11 -16.00
N ASN A 25 13.67 -3.89 -16.13
CA ASN A 25 15.01 -3.65 -16.67
C ASN A 25 15.89 -2.83 -15.69
N ARG A 26 15.43 -2.59 -14.47
CA ARG A 26 16.18 -1.78 -13.51
C ARG A 26 15.78 -2.04 -12.06
N LEU A 27 16.73 -1.77 -11.18
CA LEU A 27 16.49 -1.67 -9.76
C LEU A 27 16.21 -0.19 -9.39
N VAL A 28 15.12 0.04 -8.67
CA VAL A 28 14.74 1.37 -8.20
C VAL A 28 15.06 1.48 -6.71
N HIS A 29 15.93 2.39 -6.34
CA HIS A 29 16.26 2.67 -4.94
C HIS A 29 15.19 3.58 -4.33
N TYR A 30 14.34 3.03 -3.44
CA TYR A 30 13.24 3.77 -2.85
C TYR A 30 13.68 4.71 -1.72
N LYS A 31 14.68 4.31 -0.94
CA LYS A 31 15.13 5.10 0.21
C LYS A 31 15.60 6.50 -0.15
N PRO A 32 16.46 6.73 -1.17
CA PRO A 32 16.83 8.08 -1.58
C PRO A 32 15.64 8.93 -2.02
N LEU A 33 14.65 8.33 -2.70
CA LEU A 33 13.42 9.02 -3.12
C LEU A 33 12.57 9.43 -1.91
N LEU A 34 12.46 8.55 -0.92
CA LEU A 34 11.77 8.84 0.33
C LEU A 34 12.46 9.97 1.10
N ASP A 35 13.78 9.91 1.25
CA ASP A 35 14.54 10.94 1.96
C ASP A 35 14.40 12.30 1.31
N GLN A 36 14.51 12.36 -0.01
CA GLN A 36 14.30 13.59 -0.76
C GLN A 36 12.88 14.13 -0.59
N ALA A 37 11.87 13.26 -0.61
CA ALA A 37 10.50 13.67 -0.41
C ALA A 37 10.26 14.23 1.00
N ILE A 38 10.80 13.57 2.03
CA ILE A 38 10.72 14.05 3.41
C ILE A 38 11.46 15.39 3.56
N GLN A 39 12.62 15.54 2.92
CA GLN A 39 13.37 16.79 2.94
C GLN A 39 12.54 17.95 2.34
N GLN A 40 11.88 17.71 1.22
CA GLN A 40 11.06 18.70 0.51
C GLN A 40 9.71 18.97 1.18
N SER A 41 9.22 18.06 2.02
CA SER A 41 7.92 18.23 2.68
C SER A 41 8.02 19.23 3.85
N LYS A 42 6.93 19.96 4.08
CA LYS A 42 6.78 20.84 5.27
C LYS A 42 6.57 19.98 6.53
N TYR A 43 5.76 18.94 6.42
CA TYR A 43 5.54 17.97 7.48
C TYR A 43 6.64 16.92 7.49
N LYS A 44 7.10 16.54 8.70
CA LYS A 44 8.13 15.50 8.87
C LYS A 44 7.53 14.33 9.66
N PRO A 45 7.54 13.11 9.08
CA PRO A 45 7.13 11.91 9.82
C PRO A 45 8.11 11.66 10.96
N SER A 46 7.60 11.16 12.09
CA SER A 46 8.43 10.89 13.25
C SER A 46 9.36 9.69 13.05
N LYS A 47 8.91 8.68 12.32
CA LYS A 47 9.63 7.43 12.07
C LYS A 47 9.39 6.91 10.67
N CYS A 48 10.37 6.12 10.17
CA CYS A 48 10.24 5.32 8.96
C CYS A 48 10.67 3.89 9.28
N ILE A 49 9.89 2.89 8.85
CA ILE A 49 10.27 1.48 8.90
C ILE A 49 10.68 1.07 7.49
N ILE A 50 11.89 0.54 7.35
CA ILE A 50 12.47 0.21 6.04
C ILE A 50 12.71 -1.30 5.97
N TYR A 51 12.00 -1.96 5.04
CA TYR A 51 12.27 -3.35 4.71
C TYR A 51 13.51 -3.43 3.81
N GLN A 52 14.57 -4.05 4.30
CA GLN A 52 15.84 -4.19 3.60
C GLN A 52 15.81 -5.39 2.65
N ARG A 53 15.61 -5.12 1.35
CA ARG A 53 15.66 -6.16 0.32
C ARG A 53 17.09 -6.57 -0.01
N ASP A 54 17.32 -7.85 -0.32
CA ASP A 54 18.65 -8.38 -0.60
C ASP A 54 19.25 -7.84 -1.90
N ALA A 55 18.41 -7.48 -2.87
CA ALA A 55 18.84 -6.90 -4.13
C ALA A 55 19.61 -5.58 -3.98
N ALA A 56 19.26 -4.76 -3.00
CA ALA A 56 20.00 -3.57 -2.60
C ALA A 56 19.58 -3.13 -1.21
N LYS A 57 20.54 -3.04 -0.32
CA LYS A 57 20.35 -2.44 1.01
C LYS A 57 20.42 -0.91 0.92
N ALA A 58 19.82 -0.24 1.87
CA ALA A 58 19.84 1.21 1.98
C ALA A 58 20.42 1.65 3.32
N ASP A 59 21.10 2.79 3.33
CA ASP A 59 21.57 3.41 4.56
C ASP A 59 20.37 3.95 5.35
N LEU A 60 20.32 3.67 6.64
CA LEU A 60 19.30 4.11 7.56
C LEU A 60 19.74 5.36 8.31
N LEU A 61 18.89 6.37 8.35
CA LEU A 61 19.14 7.58 9.11
C LEU A 61 18.83 7.34 10.60
N GLY A 62 19.85 7.38 11.45
CA GLY A 62 19.69 7.20 12.88
C GLY A 62 18.67 8.15 13.50
N GLY A 63 17.92 7.68 14.48
CA GLY A 63 16.87 8.44 15.16
C GLY A 63 15.53 8.51 14.42
N ARG A 64 15.49 8.31 13.10
CA ARG A 64 14.25 8.30 12.29
C ARG A 64 13.92 6.92 11.72
N ASP A 65 14.90 6.26 11.10
CA ASP A 65 14.67 5.01 10.38
C ASP A 65 14.93 3.80 11.27
N ILE A 66 14.09 2.78 11.14
CA ILE A 66 14.17 1.51 11.85
C ILE A 66 14.13 0.40 10.80
N GLU A 67 14.98 -0.59 10.92
CA GLU A 67 14.94 -1.77 10.08
C GLU A 67 13.68 -2.59 10.40
N TRP A 68 13.06 -3.20 9.37
CA TRP A 68 11.80 -3.92 9.49
C TRP A 68 11.83 -5.05 10.54
N TYR A 69 12.86 -5.88 10.52
CA TYR A 69 12.95 -7.01 11.47
C TYR A 69 13.31 -6.54 12.88
N GLU A 70 14.06 -5.45 13.01
CA GLU A 70 14.29 -4.79 14.30
C GLU A 70 12.98 -4.26 14.91
N ALA A 71 12.16 -3.63 14.08
CA ALA A 71 10.83 -3.18 14.49
C ALA A 71 9.93 -4.34 14.91
N LEU A 72 9.93 -5.44 14.16
CA LEU A 72 9.17 -6.65 14.49
C LEU A 72 9.63 -7.29 15.80
N ALA A 73 10.95 -7.39 16.01
CA ALA A 73 11.51 -8.01 17.22
C ALA A 73 11.13 -7.25 18.50
N SER A 74 10.91 -5.94 18.40
CA SER A 74 10.48 -5.10 19.51
C SER A 74 8.96 -4.96 19.65
N ALA A 75 8.18 -5.47 18.69
CA ALA A 75 6.72 -5.35 18.69
C ALA A 75 6.03 -6.43 19.51
N THR A 76 4.91 -6.10 20.09
CA THR A 76 3.98 -7.05 20.69
C THR A 76 2.70 -7.11 19.86
N PRO A 77 2.05 -8.29 19.76
CA PRO A 77 0.76 -8.39 19.08
C PRO A 77 -0.27 -7.40 19.65
N ALA A 78 -0.94 -6.70 18.75
CA ALA A 78 -2.02 -5.79 19.11
C ALA A 78 -3.39 -6.45 18.84
N ASN A 79 -4.36 -6.21 19.72
CA ASN A 79 -5.73 -6.63 19.48
C ASN A 79 -6.37 -5.80 18.37
N PRO A 80 -7.32 -6.38 17.60
CA PRO A 80 -8.14 -5.63 16.66
C PRO A 80 -8.90 -4.50 17.37
N VAL A 81 -9.00 -3.37 16.71
CA VAL A 81 -9.78 -2.23 17.19
C VAL A 81 -11.15 -2.23 16.51
N ALA A 82 -12.21 -2.19 17.30
CA ALA A 82 -13.56 -2.05 16.76
C ALA A 82 -13.76 -0.65 16.18
N LEU A 83 -14.19 -0.58 14.93
CA LEU A 83 -14.44 0.66 14.21
C LEU A 83 -15.90 0.73 13.75
N SER A 84 -16.44 1.95 13.61
CA SER A 84 -17.71 2.17 12.97
C SER A 84 -17.65 1.86 11.47
N ALA A 85 -18.76 1.44 10.88
CA ALA A 85 -18.86 1.20 9.43
C ALA A 85 -18.45 2.43 8.60
N ASN A 86 -18.70 3.63 9.11
CA ASN A 86 -18.37 4.89 8.45
C ASN A 86 -16.97 5.42 8.74
N ASP A 87 -16.21 4.76 9.62
CA ASP A 87 -14.84 5.17 9.90
C ASP A 87 -13.94 4.90 8.69
N PRO A 88 -12.95 5.75 8.42
CA PRO A 88 -12.01 5.55 7.32
C PRO A 88 -11.19 4.26 7.50
N LEU A 89 -11.12 3.45 6.44
CA LEU A 89 -10.24 2.28 6.37
C LEU A 89 -8.85 2.69 5.87
N TYR A 90 -8.81 3.36 4.73
CA TYR A 90 -7.57 3.85 4.13
C TYR A 90 -7.82 5.06 3.21
N ILE A 91 -6.74 5.74 2.87
CA ILE A 91 -6.70 6.79 1.85
C ILE A 91 -5.77 6.33 0.74
N LEU A 92 -6.28 6.24 -0.50
CA LEU A 92 -5.49 5.94 -1.67
C LEU A 92 -5.34 7.19 -2.54
N TYR A 93 -4.08 7.59 -2.78
CA TYR A 93 -3.79 8.71 -3.65
C TYR A 93 -3.76 8.29 -5.11
N THR A 94 -4.60 8.90 -5.91
CA THR A 94 -4.63 8.73 -7.37
C THR A 94 -4.02 9.96 -8.07
N SER A 95 -3.52 9.77 -9.30
CA SER A 95 -3.11 10.88 -10.16
C SER A 95 -4.35 11.67 -10.56
N GLY A 96 -4.52 12.85 -9.97
CA GLY A 96 -5.65 13.72 -10.34
C GLY A 96 -5.47 14.30 -11.74
N THR A 97 -6.57 14.43 -12.50
CA THR A 97 -6.59 15.08 -13.81
C THR A 97 -6.13 16.55 -13.79
N THR A 98 -6.11 17.16 -12.62
CA THR A 98 -5.69 18.55 -12.38
C THR A 98 -4.23 18.69 -11.94
N GLY A 99 -3.43 17.59 -11.98
CA GLY A 99 -2.03 17.59 -11.54
C GLY A 99 -1.81 17.64 -10.02
N GLN A 100 -2.90 17.63 -9.23
CA GLN A 100 -2.82 17.49 -7.78
C GLN A 100 -3.24 16.08 -7.38
N PRO A 101 -2.51 15.40 -6.46
CA PRO A 101 -2.92 14.10 -5.94
C PRO A 101 -4.30 14.21 -5.28
N LYS A 102 -5.19 13.26 -5.59
CA LYS A 102 -6.49 13.15 -4.92
C LYS A 102 -6.48 11.94 -3.99
N GLY A 103 -6.75 12.18 -2.71
CA GLY A 103 -6.91 11.12 -1.72
C GLY A 103 -8.32 10.54 -1.76
N VAL A 104 -8.47 9.32 -2.24
CA VAL A 104 -9.74 8.58 -2.19
C VAL A 104 -9.85 7.91 -0.83
N VAL A 105 -10.80 8.33 -0.01
CA VAL A 105 -11.10 7.72 1.28
C VAL A 105 -12.05 6.54 1.10
N ARG A 106 -11.72 5.39 1.64
CA ARG A 106 -12.61 4.24 1.75
C ARG A 106 -13.04 4.08 3.20
N ASP A 107 -14.33 3.89 3.42
CA ASP A 107 -14.91 3.52 4.71
C ASP A 107 -14.79 2.02 4.97
N ASN A 108 -14.93 1.59 6.23
CA ASN A 108 -14.83 0.18 6.59
C ASN A 108 -16.02 -0.64 6.10
N GLY A 109 -17.23 -0.23 6.45
CA GLY A 109 -18.44 -1.04 6.22
C GLY A 109 -18.90 -1.04 4.78
N GLY A 110 -19.06 0.12 4.16
CA GLY A 110 -19.52 0.22 2.78
C GLY A 110 -18.57 -0.45 1.80
N HIS A 111 -17.26 -0.29 2.01
CA HIS A 111 -16.26 -0.97 1.19
C HIS A 111 -16.31 -2.50 1.35
N ALA A 112 -16.43 -3.01 2.58
CA ALA A 112 -16.54 -4.44 2.84
C ALA A 112 -17.80 -5.04 2.17
N VAL A 113 -18.96 -4.40 2.33
CA VAL A 113 -20.22 -4.84 1.72
C VAL A 113 -20.13 -4.88 0.20
N ALA A 114 -19.60 -3.82 -0.42
CA ALA A 114 -19.42 -3.76 -1.87
C ALA A 114 -18.51 -4.86 -2.40
N LEU A 115 -17.41 -5.15 -1.70
CA LEU A 115 -16.47 -6.19 -2.10
C LEU A 115 -17.04 -7.60 -1.92
N CYS A 116 -17.67 -7.90 -0.78
CA CYS A 116 -18.34 -9.18 -0.57
C CYS A 116 -19.43 -9.43 -1.63
N TRP A 117 -20.23 -8.41 -1.91
CA TRP A 117 -21.27 -8.51 -2.92
C TRP A 117 -20.72 -8.76 -4.32
N SER A 118 -19.66 -8.05 -4.70
CA SER A 118 -19.07 -8.18 -6.03
C SER A 118 -18.37 -9.52 -6.25
N MET A 119 -17.74 -10.10 -5.24
CA MET A 119 -17.08 -11.41 -5.36
C MET A 119 -18.07 -12.52 -5.70
N SER A 120 -19.23 -12.55 -5.04
CA SER A 120 -20.25 -13.56 -5.30
C SER A 120 -21.12 -13.26 -6.52
N ASN A 121 -21.48 -11.99 -6.76
CA ASN A 121 -22.49 -11.65 -7.78
C ASN A 121 -21.92 -11.22 -9.13
N ILE A 122 -20.67 -10.76 -9.18
CA ILE A 122 -20.00 -10.32 -10.41
C ILE A 122 -18.96 -11.35 -10.86
N TYR A 123 -18.14 -11.81 -9.92
CA TYR A 123 -17.03 -12.71 -10.22
C TYR A 123 -17.35 -14.19 -10.03
N ASP A 124 -18.49 -14.51 -9.40
CA ASP A 124 -18.97 -15.89 -9.12
C ASP A 124 -17.90 -16.74 -8.45
N VAL A 125 -17.21 -16.16 -7.45
CA VAL A 125 -16.09 -16.80 -6.75
C VAL A 125 -16.54 -17.34 -5.40
N ASN A 126 -16.15 -18.57 -5.10
CA ASN A 126 -16.51 -19.30 -3.89
C ASN A 126 -15.33 -19.43 -2.92
N PRO A 127 -15.57 -19.63 -1.61
CA PRO A 127 -14.51 -19.90 -0.64
C PRO A 127 -13.63 -21.09 -1.05
N GLY A 128 -12.32 -20.93 -0.87
CA GLY A 128 -11.33 -21.96 -1.23
C GLY A 128 -10.82 -21.89 -2.68
N GLU A 129 -11.44 -21.10 -3.54
CA GLU A 129 -10.97 -20.89 -4.91
C GLU A 129 -9.75 -19.96 -4.95
N VAL A 130 -9.06 -19.95 -6.10
CA VAL A 130 -7.92 -19.07 -6.37
C VAL A 130 -8.40 -17.92 -7.25
N PHE A 131 -8.24 -16.70 -6.74
CA PHE A 131 -8.61 -15.48 -7.47
C PHE A 131 -7.38 -14.65 -7.85
N TRP A 132 -7.30 -14.26 -9.11
CA TRP A 132 -6.27 -13.38 -9.61
C TRP A 132 -6.85 -12.15 -10.29
N ALA A 133 -6.65 -10.99 -9.69
CA ALA A 133 -6.88 -9.72 -10.36
C ALA A 133 -5.60 -9.29 -11.08
N ALA A 134 -5.68 -9.18 -12.42
CA ALA A 134 -4.56 -8.78 -13.26
C ALA A 134 -4.28 -7.26 -13.12
N SER A 135 -3.85 -6.85 -11.94
CA SER A 135 -3.57 -5.45 -11.60
C SER A 135 -2.37 -5.35 -10.66
N ASP A 136 -1.80 -4.18 -10.54
CA ASP A 136 -0.78 -3.87 -9.54
C ASP A 136 -1.44 -3.49 -8.22
N ILE A 137 -0.84 -3.94 -7.11
CA ILE A 137 -1.34 -3.65 -5.76
C ILE A 137 -1.36 -2.16 -5.41
N GLY A 138 -0.55 -1.35 -6.08
CA GLY A 138 -0.52 0.11 -5.90
C GLY A 138 -1.73 0.85 -6.45
N TRP A 139 -2.59 0.19 -7.23
CA TRP A 139 -3.82 0.77 -7.78
C TRP A 139 -5.04 0.46 -6.93
N VAL A 140 -6.12 1.22 -7.12
CA VAL A 140 -7.38 1.02 -6.40
C VAL A 140 -7.96 -0.38 -6.61
N VAL A 141 -7.83 -0.93 -7.81
CA VAL A 141 -8.23 -2.30 -8.14
C VAL A 141 -7.38 -3.30 -7.35
N GLY A 142 -6.08 -3.06 -7.23
CA GLY A 142 -5.18 -3.91 -6.45
C GLY A 142 -5.56 -3.96 -4.98
N HIS A 143 -5.78 -2.83 -4.34
CA HIS A 143 -6.26 -2.80 -2.94
C HIS A 143 -7.58 -3.55 -2.78
N SER A 144 -8.55 -3.31 -3.66
CA SER A 144 -9.87 -3.92 -3.57
C SER A 144 -9.84 -5.42 -3.89
N TYR A 145 -9.25 -5.83 -5.02
CA TYR A 145 -9.41 -7.16 -5.59
C TYR A 145 -8.15 -8.05 -5.56
N ILE A 146 -7.03 -7.57 -5.02
CA ILE A 146 -5.89 -8.43 -4.67
C ILE A 146 -5.84 -8.65 -3.15
N VAL A 147 -6.19 -7.62 -2.35
CA VAL A 147 -6.07 -7.70 -0.89
C VAL A 147 -7.41 -8.01 -0.24
N TYR A 148 -8.35 -7.06 -0.27
CA TYR A 148 -9.54 -7.17 0.60
C TYR A 148 -10.60 -8.17 0.09
N ALA A 149 -11.03 -8.07 -1.15
CA ALA A 149 -12.14 -8.86 -1.68
C ALA A 149 -11.89 -10.39 -1.64
N PRO A 150 -10.74 -10.89 -2.12
CA PRO A 150 -10.46 -12.34 -2.03
C PRO A 150 -10.42 -12.84 -0.61
N LEU A 151 -9.87 -12.08 0.33
CA LEU A 151 -9.81 -12.48 1.73
C LEU A 151 -11.19 -12.51 2.37
N PHE A 152 -12.06 -11.54 2.07
CA PHE A 152 -13.46 -11.57 2.51
C PHE A 152 -14.24 -12.75 1.94
N ALA A 153 -13.96 -13.12 0.68
CA ALA A 153 -14.59 -14.27 0.04
C ALA A 153 -14.01 -15.63 0.49
N GLY A 154 -12.96 -15.64 1.32
CA GLY A 154 -12.27 -16.88 1.73
C GLY A 154 -11.46 -17.54 0.61
N CYS A 155 -10.97 -16.75 -0.33
CA CYS A 155 -10.22 -17.20 -1.50
C CYS A 155 -8.71 -17.06 -1.28
N THR A 156 -7.94 -17.83 -2.03
CA THR A 156 -6.51 -17.60 -2.20
C THR A 156 -6.30 -16.48 -3.22
N SER A 157 -5.62 -15.41 -2.84
CA SER A 157 -5.29 -14.32 -3.76
C SER A 157 -3.91 -14.50 -4.37
N ILE A 158 -3.78 -14.28 -5.68
CA ILE A 158 -2.49 -14.20 -6.37
C ILE A 158 -2.08 -12.73 -6.45
N SER A 159 -0.91 -12.42 -5.89
CA SER A 159 -0.27 -11.10 -6.01
C SER A 159 1.04 -11.25 -6.75
N VAL A 160 1.28 -10.40 -7.74
CA VAL A 160 2.54 -10.33 -8.46
C VAL A 160 3.21 -9.00 -8.16
N SER A 161 4.53 -9.02 -8.00
CA SER A 161 5.29 -7.80 -7.67
C SER A 161 5.39 -6.81 -8.83
N TYR A 162 5.12 -7.28 -10.04
CA TYR A 162 5.06 -6.49 -11.26
C TYR A 162 4.21 -7.20 -12.30
N THR A 163 3.12 -6.57 -12.71
CA THR A 163 2.29 -7.07 -13.82
C THR A 163 2.83 -6.52 -15.14
N HIS A 164 3.44 -7.39 -15.94
CA HIS A 164 3.81 -7.11 -17.33
C HIS A 164 2.61 -7.13 -18.29
N LEU A 165 1.41 -7.03 -17.79
CA LEU A 165 0.26 -6.84 -18.65
C LEU A 165 0.36 -5.43 -19.23
N ARG A 166 1.04 -5.31 -20.36
CA ARG A 166 0.74 -4.22 -21.27
C ARG A 166 -0.73 -4.37 -21.60
N ALA A 167 -1.55 -3.42 -21.17
CA ALA A 167 -2.82 -3.21 -21.83
C ALA A 167 -2.47 -3.08 -23.31
N HIS A 168 -2.90 -4.01 -24.12
CA HIS A 168 -2.87 -3.84 -25.55
C HIS A 168 -3.78 -2.65 -25.82
N GLU A 169 -3.17 -1.59 -26.30
CA GLU A 169 -3.85 -0.46 -26.91
C GLU A 169 -4.78 -0.96 -28.03
#